data_ca053525560704dca141defe2d5d74b9
#
_entry.id   ca053525560704dca141defe2d5d74b9
#
_cell.length_a   1.000
_cell.length_b   1.000
_cell.length_c   1.000
_cell.angle_alpha   90.00
_cell.angle_beta   90.00
_cell.angle_gamma   90.00
#
_symmetry.space_group_name_H-M   'P 1'
#
loop_
_entity.id
_entity.type
_entity.pdbx_description
1 polymer ?
#
loop_
_entity_poly.entity_id
_entity_poly.type
_entity_poly.pdbx_seq_one_letter_code
_entity_poly.pdbx_strand_id
1 'polypeptide(L)'
;FFNQKVLADQGIFAENKYNDQISGFQGFSLSGRWLYKVINDDYMTLHVGLGLRYSRINTGRVVDDDAFKTEVTIESAMETYVDATTKFLNADVAWAKNILDLNPELLFKTDRLFVRGEYLYKRLYKDRPDFELFTNQLGGVWSWTTLDAWKAGNPIRSTKFDGGYVEAGYLIMGNRYTYNDEYGLLDGMNEKNSLEIVARYSIVNLNDINKGDFFLIGKHVFYPGGVVSDYPPVSTSIGGGKMQAATVGLNYTLNQYIKVMGEYKYSRLSNVYYPMDKNFHELQMRLMVSF
;
A
#
# COMPACT_ATOMS: atom_id res chain seq x y z
N PHE A 1 -21.56 3.37 -12.65
CA PHE A 1 -22.51 2.42 -13.25
C PHE A 1 -22.76 1.26 -12.27
N PHE A 2 -24.00 0.92 -12.07
CA PHE A 2 -24.43 -0.12 -11.16
C PHE A 2 -25.63 -0.90 -11.73
N ASN A 3 -25.58 -2.21 -11.59
CA ASN A 3 -26.72 -3.10 -11.81
C ASN A 3 -26.60 -4.33 -10.90
N GLN A 4 -27.53 -5.29 -11.00
CA GLN A 4 -27.55 -6.50 -10.18
C GLN A 4 -26.24 -7.33 -10.23
N LYS A 5 -25.51 -7.30 -11.34
CA LYS A 5 -24.31 -8.12 -11.55
C LYS A 5 -23.00 -7.33 -11.62
N VAL A 6 -23.05 -6.07 -11.99
CA VAL A 6 -21.86 -5.27 -12.27
C VAL A 6 -21.95 -3.96 -11.50
N LEU A 7 -20.87 -3.61 -10.82
CA LEU A 7 -20.62 -2.28 -10.30
C LEU A 7 -19.35 -1.74 -10.96
N ALA A 8 -19.41 -0.50 -11.43
CA ALA A 8 -18.25 0.20 -11.99
C ALA A 8 -18.25 1.64 -11.49
N ASP A 9 -17.18 1.99 -10.80
CA ASP A 9 -16.91 3.35 -10.34
C ASP A 9 -15.61 3.84 -10.97
N GLN A 10 -15.59 5.10 -11.45
CA GLN A 10 -14.44 5.68 -12.14
C GLN A 10 -14.36 7.17 -11.85
N GLY A 11 -13.13 7.66 -11.70
CA GLY A 11 -12.89 9.07 -11.42
C GLY A 11 -11.55 9.56 -11.96
N ILE A 12 -11.48 10.87 -12.13
CA ILE A 12 -10.25 11.60 -12.45
C ILE A 12 -10.01 12.57 -11.30
N PHE A 13 -8.78 12.59 -10.78
CA PHE A 13 -8.41 13.36 -9.62
C PHE A 13 -7.13 14.16 -9.89
N ALA A 14 -7.02 15.35 -9.28
CA ALA A 14 -5.74 16.04 -9.18
C ALA A 14 -4.89 15.41 -8.08
N GLU A 15 -3.58 15.23 -8.31
CA GLU A 15 -2.67 14.60 -7.34
C GLU A 15 -2.25 15.52 -6.20
N ASN A 16 -2.19 16.83 -6.43
CA ASN A 16 -1.73 17.77 -5.43
C ASN A 16 -2.86 18.64 -4.88
N LYS A 17 -2.75 19.00 -3.61
CA LYS A 17 -3.56 20.02 -2.99
C LYS A 17 -3.24 21.39 -3.63
N TYR A 18 -4.23 22.28 -3.68
CA TYR A 18 -4.09 23.61 -4.25
C TYR A 18 -2.91 24.42 -3.66
N ASN A 19 -2.66 24.27 -2.36
CA ASN A 19 -1.60 24.98 -1.65
C ASN A 19 -0.18 24.45 -1.92
N ASP A 20 -0.05 23.27 -2.51
CA ASP A 20 1.25 22.65 -2.80
C ASP A 20 1.73 22.96 -4.22
N GLN A 21 1.00 23.81 -4.94
CA GLN A 21 1.35 24.24 -6.29
C GLN A 21 2.37 25.37 -6.26
N ILE A 22 3.64 25.01 -6.27
CA ILE A 22 4.73 26.01 -6.34
C ILE A 22 5.05 26.33 -7.79
N SER A 23 5.21 25.32 -8.63
CA SER A 23 5.39 25.45 -10.09
C SER A 23 5.38 24.07 -10.77
N GLY A 24 5.10 24.02 -12.08
CA GLY A 24 5.20 22.81 -12.88
C GLY A 24 3.86 22.10 -13.10
N PHE A 25 3.92 20.83 -13.43
CA PHE A 25 2.75 20.00 -13.74
C PHE A 25 2.10 19.47 -12.45
N GLN A 26 0.84 19.80 -12.23
CA GLN A 26 0.10 19.44 -11.01
C GLN A 26 -0.02 17.93 -10.79
N GLY A 27 0.07 17.14 -11.83
CA GLY A 27 -0.24 15.71 -11.74
C GLY A 27 -1.73 15.41 -11.81
N PHE A 28 -2.04 14.17 -12.13
CA PHE A 28 -3.41 13.66 -12.14
C PHE A 28 -3.43 12.18 -11.88
N SER A 29 -4.55 11.66 -11.44
CA SER A 29 -4.82 10.23 -11.40
C SER A 29 -6.14 9.86 -12.06
N LEU A 30 -6.12 8.72 -12.69
CA LEU A 30 -7.29 8.00 -13.15
C LEU A 30 -7.48 6.81 -12.20
N SER A 31 -8.66 6.70 -11.61
CA SER A 31 -8.97 5.59 -10.69
C SER A 31 -10.27 4.94 -11.09
N GLY A 32 -10.34 3.63 -10.94
CA GLY A 32 -11.57 2.89 -11.17
C GLY A 32 -11.61 1.61 -10.35
N ARG A 33 -12.83 1.18 -10.03
CA ARG A 33 -13.13 -0.10 -9.39
C ARG A 33 -14.26 -0.77 -10.14
N TRP A 34 -14.03 -2.00 -10.56
CA TRP A 34 -14.98 -2.80 -11.30
C TRP A 34 -15.22 -4.10 -10.56
N LEU A 35 -16.48 -4.42 -10.28
CA LEU A 35 -16.91 -5.65 -9.64
C LEU A 35 -17.83 -6.43 -10.56
N TYR A 36 -17.65 -7.74 -10.53
CA TYR A 36 -18.59 -8.69 -11.11
C TYR A 36 -19.10 -9.65 -10.04
N LYS A 37 -20.41 -9.65 -9.81
CA LYS A 37 -21.09 -10.52 -8.87
C LYS A 37 -21.42 -11.83 -9.57
N VAL A 38 -20.59 -12.84 -9.32
CA VAL A 38 -20.73 -14.19 -9.89
C VAL A 38 -22.02 -14.83 -9.35
N ILE A 39 -22.24 -14.68 -8.03
CA ILE A 39 -23.43 -15.10 -7.30
C ILE A 39 -23.91 -13.89 -6.51
N ASN A 40 -25.19 -13.60 -6.56
CA ASN A 40 -25.79 -12.54 -5.78
C ASN A 40 -27.25 -12.88 -5.49
N ASP A 41 -27.47 -13.56 -4.40
CA ASP A 41 -28.80 -13.89 -3.87
C ASP A 41 -28.89 -13.55 -2.37
N ASP A 42 -30.06 -13.76 -1.77
CA ASP A 42 -30.31 -13.40 -0.38
C ASP A 42 -29.42 -14.16 0.63
N TYR A 43 -28.97 -15.36 0.27
CA TYR A 43 -28.20 -16.24 1.17
C TYR A 43 -26.72 -16.18 0.91
N MET A 44 -26.32 -16.00 -0.34
CA MET A 44 -24.93 -16.12 -0.76
C MET A 44 -24.57 -15.04 -1.77
N THR A 45 -23.40 -14.42 -1.57
CA THR A 45 -22.83 -13.51 -2.54
C THR A 45 -21.38 -13.90 -2.79
N LEU A 46 -21.01 -13.96 -4.05
CA LEU A 46 -19.63 -14.08 -4.51
C LEU A 46 -19.36 -12.98 -5.53
N HIS A 47 -18.47 -12.07 -5.22
CA HIS A 47 -17.96 -11.14 -6.21
C HIS A 47 -16.44 -11.26 -6.40
N VAL A 48 -16.01 -10.93 -7.59
CA VAL A 48 -14.63 -10.68 -7.96
C VAL A 48 -14.51 -9.26 -8.47
N GLY A 49 -13.42 -8.59 -8.17
CA GLY A 49 -13.24 -7.21 -8.57
C GLY A 49 -11.80 -6.87 -8.92
N LEU A 50 -11.66 -5.73 -9.55
CA LEU A 50 -10.38 -5.12 -9.89
C LEU A 50 -10.44 -3.62 -9.64
N GLY A 51 -9.59 -3.15 -8.73
CA GLY A 51 -9.23 -1.75 -8.59
C GLY A 51 -8.02 -1.43 -9.46
N LEU A 52 -8.04 -0.28 -10.11
CA LEU A 52 -6.92 0.26 -10.87
C LEU A 52 -6.78 1.74 -10.58
N ARG A 53 -5.55 2.19 -10.34
CA ARG A 53 -5.20 3.60 -10.32
C ARG A 53 -3.93 3.82 -11.12
N TYR A 54 -3.98 4.75 -12.03
CA TYR A 54 -2.82 5.28 -12.73
C TYR A 54 -2.64 6.74 -12.35
N SER A 55 -1.48 7.07 -11.79
CA SER A 55 -1.16 8.43 -11.37
C SER A 55 0.06 8.94 -12.12
N ARG A 56 -0.03 10.17 -12.60
CA ARG A 56 1.13 10.96 -12.98
C ARG A 56 1.38 11.98 -11.88
N ILE A 57 2.46 11.77 -11.13
CA ILE A 57 2.79 12.63 -10.00
C ILE A 57 3.28 14.00 -10.46
N ASN A 58 3.20 14.96 -9.56
CA ASN A 58 3.75 16.29 -9.79
C ASN A 58 5.28 16.19 -9.94
N THR A 59 5.79 16.75 -11.03
CA THR A 59 7.22 16.89 -11.29
C THR A 59 7.67 18.34 -11.16
N GLY A 60 6.92 19.16 -10.42
CA GLY A 60 7.20 20.56 -10.20
C GLY A 60 8.57 20.77 -9.59
N ARG A 61 9.28 21.77 -10.06
CA ARG A 61 10.60 22.14 -9.58
C ARG A 61 10.46 22.79 -8.22
N VAL A 62 10.80 22.12 -7.15
CA VAL A 62 11.03 22.75 -5.85
C VAL A 62 12.40 23.44 -5.92
N VAL A 63 12.46 24.66 -5.44
CA VAL A 63 13.64 25.53 -5.58
C VAL A 63 14.73 25.22 -4.55
N ASP A 64 14.65 24.10 -3.85
CA ASP A 64 15.67 23.67 -2.91
C ASP A 64 16.70 22.73 -3.54
N ASP A 65 17.95 22.86 -3.10
CA ASP A 65 19.16 22.26 -3.65
C ASP A 65 19.25 20.72 -3.63
N ASP A 66 18.22 20.02 -3.21
CA ASP A 66 18.18 18.56 -3.19
C ASP A 66 17.87 17.97 -4.57
N ALA A 67 18.80 17.19 -5.08
CA ALA A 67 18.76 16.53 -6.39
C ALA A 67 17.61 15.51 -6.57
N PHE A 68 16.78 15.27 -5.53
CA PHE A 68 15.72 14.26 -5.49
C PHE A 68 14.31 14.87 -5.47
N LYS A 69 14.04 15.75 -6.43
CA LYS A 69 12.80 16.55 -6.47
C LYS A 69 11.52 15.78 -6.80
N THR A 70 11.59 14.50 -7.11
CA THR A 70 10.44 13.63 -7.40
C THR A 70 10.50 12.37 -6.53
N GLU A 71 10.71 12.54 -5.24
CA GLU A 71 10.71 11.43 -4.29
C GLU A 71 9.29 11.06 -3.88
N VAL A 72 8.99 9.77 -3.91
CA VAL A 72 7.75 9.19 -3.39
C VAL A 72 8.12 8.27 -2.23
N THR A 73 7.67 8.62 -1.04
CA THR A 73 7.83 7.79 0.15
C THR A 73 6.61 6.89 0.31
N ILE A 74 6.85 5.59 0.45
CA ILE A 74 5.83 4.59 0.76
C ILE A 74 6.16 4.01 2.12
N GLU A 75 5.22 4.16 3.05
CA GLU A 75 5.39 3.76 4.42
C GLU A 75 4.29 2.82 4.86
N SER A 76 4.59 1.92 5.80
CA SER A 76 3.61 1.12 6.49
C SER A 76 3.88 1.13 8.00
N ALA A 77 2.85 1.46 8.76
CA ALA A 77 2.78 1.22 10.20
C ALA A 77 2.30 -0.21 10.46
N MET A 78 2.29 -0.63 11.71
CA MET A 78 1.53 -1.80 12.12
C MET A 78 0.03 -1.54 11.96
N GLU A 79 -0.73 -2.59 11.72
CA GLU A 79 -2.19 -2.53 11.68
C GLU A 79 -2.76 -2.37 13.09
N THR A 80 -2.46 -1.26 13.75
CA THR A 80 -2.91 -0.96 15.12
C THR A 80 -3.44 0.47 15.21
N TYR A 81 -4.44 0.67 16.05
CA TYR A 81 -4.95 2.01 16.35
C TYR A 81 -4.16 2.69 17.48
N VAL A 82 -3.35 1.94 18.22
CA VAL A 82 -2.59 2.47 19.37
C VAL A 82 -1.38 3.26 18.92
N ASP A 83 -0.69 2.80 17.88
CA ASP A 83 0.45 3.49 17.28
C ASP A 83 0.40 3.42 15.76
N ALA A 84 -0.32 4.37 15.16
CA ALA A 84 -0.36 4.55 13.70
C ALA A 84 0.78 5.46 13.19
N THR A 85 1.56 6.04 14.09
CA THR A 85 2.59 7.03 13.74
C THR A 85 3.94 6.39 13.46
N THR A 86 4.29 5.32 14.16
CA THR A 86 5.55 4.60 13.94
C THR A 86 5.51 3.82 12.63
N LYS A 87 6.40 4.20 11.70
CA LYS A 87 6.52 3.55 10.39
C LYS A 87 7.63 2.51 10.44
N PHE A 88 7.26 1.24 10.47
CA PHE A 88 8.20 0.12 10.53
C PHE A 88 8.77 -0.26 9.16
N LEU A 89 8.03 0.04 8.11
CA LEU A 89 8.48 -0.12 6.74
C LEU A 89 8.52 1.24 6.07
N ASN A 90 9.60 1.50 5.36
CA ASN A 90 9.78 2.75 4.63
C ASN A 90 10.57 2.50 3.34
N ALA A 91 10.02 2.95 2.23
CA ALA A 91 10.62 2.88 0.92
C ALA A 91 10.59 4.25 0.24
N ASP A 92 11.74 4.92 0.18
CA ASP A 92 11.92 6.17 -0.54
C ASP A 92 12.29 5.89 -1.99
N VAL A 93 11.45 6.31 -2.91
CA VAL A 93 11.61 6.06 -4.35
C VAL A 93 11.91 7.36 -5.06
N ALA A 94 13.18 7.58 -5.38
CA ALA A 94 13.61 8.74 -6.15
C ALA A 94 13.23 8.61 -7.64
N TRP A 95 13.07 9.76 -8.29
CA TRP A 95 12.74 9.91 -9.72
C TRP A 95 11.44 9.23 -10.17
N ALA A 96 10.50 9.03 -9.26
CA ALA A 96 9.18 8.52 -9.63
C ALA A 96 8.45 9.55 -10.52
N LYS A 97 7.84 9.06 -11.60
CA LYS A 97 7.05 9.88 -12.54
C LYS A 97 5.60 9.41 -12.62
N ASN A 98 5.41 8.13 -12.84
CA ASN A 98 4.10 7.53 -12.93
C ASN A 98 3.99 6.38 -11.94
N ILE A 99 2.79 6.17 -11.42
CA ILE A 99 2.47 5.09 -10.50
C ILE A 99 1.31 4.31 -11.09
N LEU A 100 1.42 2.99 -11.08
CA LEU A 100 0.35 2.08 -11.41
C LEU A 100 0.03 1.23 -10.18
N ASP A 101 -1.20 1.31 -9.72
CA ASP A 101 -1.76 0.45 -8.69
C ASP A 101 -2.77 -0.51 -9.28
N LEU A 102 -2.67 -1.78 -8.93
CA LEU A 102 -3.60 -2.84 -9.29
C LEU A 102 -4.06 -3.57 -8.04
N ASN A 103 -5.37 -3.70 -7.86
CA ASN A 103 -5.99 -4.25 -6.66
C ASN A 103 -7.07 -5.25 -7.04
N PRO A 104 -6.73 -6.50 -7.41
CA PRO A 104 -7.73 -7.56 -7.49
C PRO A 104 -8.31 -7.86 -6.12
N GLU A 105 -9.60 -8.06 -6.07
CA GLU A 105 -10.37 -8.35 -4.85
C GLU A 105 -11.33 -9.52 -5.06
N LEU A 106 -11.62 -10.18 -3.95
CA LEU A 106 -12.62 -11.24 -3.87
C LEU A 106 -13.38 -11.11 -2.57
N LEU A 107 -14.69 -11.28 -2.63
CA LEU A 107 -15.56 -11.41 -1.46
C LEU A 107 -16.55 -12.54 -1.68
N PHE A 108 -16.57 -13.44 -0.72
CA PHE A 108 -17.59 -14.48 -0.57
C PHE A 108 -18.29 -14.32 0.76
N LYS A 109 -19.62 -14.35 0.77
CA LYS A 109 -20.41 -14.38 1.99
C LYS A 109 -21.54 -15.39 1.90
N THR A 110 -21.89 -15.97 3.04
CA THR A 110 -23.15 -16.68 3.31
C THR A 110 -23.86 -15.98 4.48
N ASP A 111 -24.90 -16.58 5.03
CA ASP A 111 -25.55 -16.01 6.21
C ASP A 111 -24.59 -15.87 7.40
N ARG A 112 -23.73 -16.86 7.64
CA ARG A 112 -22.88 -16.91 8.84
C ARG A 112 -21.38 -16.86 8.60
N LEU A 113 -20.93 -16.91 7.36
CA LEU A 113 -19.52 -16.91 7.01
C LEU A 113 -19.25 -15.83 5.97
N PHE A 114 -18.18 -15.09 6.12
CA PHE A 114 -17.58 -14.37 5.01
C PHE A 114 -16.11 -14.69 4.88
N VAL A 115 -15.61 -14.58 3.66
CA VAL A 115 -14.18 -14.58 3.32
C VAL A 115 -13.98 -13.44 2.32
N ARG A 116 -13.03 -12.56 2.59
CA ARG A 116 -12.63 -11.52 1.65
C ARG A 116 -11.11 -11.38 1.59
N GLY A 117 -10.63 -10.87 0.49
CA GLY A 117 -9.22 -10.62 0.35
C GLY A 117 -8.96 -9.69 -0.82
N GLU A 118 -7.85 -8.97 -0.70
CA GLU A 118 -7.33 -8.08 -1.72
C GLU A 118 -5.82 -8.31 -1.87
N TYR A 119 -5.34 -8.23 -3.10
CA TYR A 119 -3.92 -8.15 -3.40
C TYR A 119 -3.62 -6.75 -3.92
N LEU A 120 -2.56 -6.16 -3.43
CA LEU A 120 -2.13 -4.80 -3.74
C LEU A 120 -0.82 -4.88 -4.51
N TYR A 121 -0.81 -4.48 -5.74
CA TYR A 121 0.41 -4.34 -6.54
C TYR A 121 0.62 -2.89 -6.91
N LYS A 122 1.79 -2.38 -6.61
CA LYS A 122 2.19 -1.00 -6.91
C LYS A 122 3.48 -1.00 -7.73
N ARG A 123 3.47 -0.29 -8.85
CA ARG A 123 4.66 -0.08 -9.68
C ARG A 123 4.91 1.39 -9.90
N LEU A 124 6.11 1.82 -9.58
CA LEU A 124 6.58 3.19 -9.79
C LEU A 124 7.52 3.20 -10.99
N TYR A 125 7.09 3.91 -12.02
CA TYR A 125 7.93 4.16 -13.20
C TYR A 125 8.77 5.40 -12.93
N LYS A 126 10.08 5.28 -13.15
CA LYS A 126 11.05 6.34 -12.90
C LYS A 126 11.38 7.07 -14.20
N ASP A 127 11.66 8.36 -14.07
CA ASP A 127 12.20 9.20 -15.13
C ASP A 127 13.31 10.05 -14.54
N ARG A 128 14.33 10.36 -15.33
CA ARG A 128 15.44 11.15 -14.83
C ARG A 128 15.51 12.49 -15.56
N PRO A 129 15.77 13.58 -14.85
CA PRO A 129 16.21 14.81 -15.46
C PRO A 129 17.66 14.62 -15.99
N ASP A 130 17.78 14.51 -17.30
CA ASP A 130 19.00 14.08 -17.99
C ASP A 130 20.25 14.84 -17.59
N PHE A 131 20.14 16.15 -17.49
CA PHE A 131 21.30 17.02 -17.29
C PHE A 131 21.74 17.12 -15.82
N GLU A 132 20.80 17.27 -14.90
CA GLU A 132 21.10 17.45 -13.48
C GLU A 132 21.73 16.19 -12.87
N LEU A 133 21.28 15.01 -13.27
CA LEU A 133 21.87 13.74 -12.83
C LEU A 133 23.28 13.53 -13.37
N PHE A 134 23.49 13.85 -14.63
CA PHE A 134 24.81 13.74 -15.26
C PHE A 134 25.83 14.61 -14.55
N THR A 135 25.50 15.88 -14.26
CA THR A 135 26.37 16.80 -13.55
C THR A 135 26.64 16.41 -12.11
N ASN A 136 25.60 16.07 -11.38
CA ASN A 136 25.71 15.79 -9.94
C ASN A 136 26.46 14.49 -9.64
N GLN A 137 26.24 13.44 -10.45
CA GLN A 137 26.89 12.15 -10.21
C GLN A 137 28.30 12.02 -10.72
N LEU A 138 28.66 12.76 -11.76
CA LEU A 138 30.01 12.75 -12.29
C LEU A 138 30.94 13.81 -11.66
N GLY A 139 30.48 14.58 -10.67
CA GLY A 139 31.25 15.55 -9.97
C GLY A 139 31.84 16.64 -10.89
N GLY A 140 31.15 16.97 -11.98
CA GLY A 140 31.62 17.93 -12.98
C GLY A 140 32.70 17.41 -13.93
N VAL A 141 33.07 16.15 -13.88
CA VAL A 141 34.05 15.54 -14.79
C VAL A 141 33.38 15.15 -16.12
N TRP A 142 33.15 16.12 -16.95
CA TRP A 142 32.47 16.01 -18.23
C TRP A 142 33.30 15.36 -19.34
N SER A 143 34.59 15.19 -19.14
CA SER A 143 35.53 14.92 -20.21
C SER A 143 35.60 13.47 -20.69
N TRP A 144 34.95 12.53 -20.01
CA TRP A 144 35.17 11.09 -20.22
C TRP A 144 34.03 10.32 -20.85
N THR A 145 32.81 10.84 -20.80
CA THR A 145 31.65 10.14 -21.35
C THR A 145 30.61 11.12 -21.87
N THR A 146 29.86 10.68 -22.87
CA THR A 146 28.67 11.40 -23.34
C THR A 146 27.46 11.05 -22.45
N LEU A 147 26.47 11.94 -22.42
CA LEU A 147 25.21 11.69 -21.72
C LEU A 147 24.57 10.37 -22.16
N ASP A 148 24.56 10.06 -23.45
CA ASP A 148 23.96 8.84 -23.98
C ASP A 148 24.74 7.59 -23.55
N ALA A 149 26.06 7.62 -23.55
CA ALA A 149 26.88 6.51 -23.07
C ALA A 149 26.68 6.29 -21.56
N TRP A 150 26.59 7.36 -20.78
CA TRP A 150 26.28 7.26 -19.35
C TRP A 150 24.89 6.69 -19.09
N LYS A 151 23.86 7.13 -19.82
CA LYS A 151 22.50 6.57 -19.74
C LYS A 151 22.47 5.08 -20.07
N ALA A 152 23.18 4.65 -21.08
CA ALA A 152 23.27 3.23 -21.46
C ALA A 152 23.89 2.37 -20.35
N GLY A 153 24.91 2.90 -19.67
CA GLY A 153 25.55 2.24 -18.52
C GLY A 153 24.75 2.30 -17.21
N ASN A 154 23.77 3.19 -17.13
CA ASN A 154 22.98 3.45 -15.92
C ASN A 154 21.47 3.41 -16.20
N PRO A 155 20.91 2.25 -16.55
CA PRO A 155 19.47 2.15 -16.84
C PRO A 155 18.65 2.43 -15.58
N ILE A 156 17.61 3.26 -15.70
CA ILE A 156 16.64 3.47 -14.62
C ILE A 156 15.65 2.32 -14.61
N ARG A 157 15.59 1.62 -13.49
CA ARG A 157 14.64 0.54 -13.27
C ARG A 157 13.36 1.08 -12.62
N SER A 158 12.21 0.61 -13.08
CA SER A 158 10.97 0.78 -12.32
C SER A 158 11.04 -0.01 -11.04
N THR A 159 10.44 0.53 -9.96
CA THR A 159 10.35 -0.13 -8.67
C THR A 159 8.95 -0.70 -8.47
N LYS A 160 8.84 -1.86 -7.85
CA LYS A 160 7.58 -2.55 -7.60
C LYS A 160 7.47 -2.99 -6.14
N PHE A 161 6.27 -2.87 -5.60
CA PHE A 161 5.92 -3.31 -4.26
C PHE A 161 4.64 -4.10 -4.31
N ASP A 162 4.44 -4.96 -3.32
CA ASP A 162 3.23 -5.75 -3.21
C ASP A 162 2.79 -5.95 -1.77
N GLY A 163 1.54 -6.27 -1.63
CA GLY A 163 0.91 -6.56 -0.36
C GLY A 163 -0.43 -7.21 -0.56
N GLY A 164 -1.10 -7.51 0.53
CA GLY A 164 -2.44 -8.05 0.46
C GLY A 164 -2.90 -8.59 1.79
N TYR A 165 -4.16 -8.96 1.82
CA TYR A 165 -4.73 -9.62 2.98
C TYR A 165 -5.80 -10.62 2.57
N VAL A 166 -6.05 -11.57 3.47
CA VAL A 166 -7.22 -12.41 3.50
C VAL A 166 -7.83 -12.32 4.89
N GLU A 167 -9.15 -12.20 4.93
CA GLU A 167 -9.92 -12.09 6.17
C GLU A 167 -11.13 -12.99 6.08
N ALA A 168 -11.43 -13.68 7.17
CA ALA A 168 -12.61 -14.52 7.31
C ALA A 168 -13.30 -14.21 8.63
N GLY A 169 -14.62 -14.15 8.61
CA GLY A 169 -15.44 -13.96 9.80
C GLY A 169 -16.55 -15.00 9.88
N TYR A 170 -16.83 -15.43 11.10
CA TYR A 170 -17.91 -16.35 11.37
C TYR A 170 -18.81 -15.82 12.49
N LEU A 171 -20.11 -15.79 12.21
CA LEU A 171 -21.13 -15.31 13.13
C LEU A 171 -21.57 -16.44 14.06
N ILE A 172 -21.07 -16.41 15.30
CA ILE A 172 -21.40 -17.40 16.35
C ILE A 172 -22.84 -17.17 16.82
N MET A 173 -23.18 -15.90 17.06
CA MET A 173 -24.52 -15.45 17.46
C MET A 173 -24.93 -14.28 16.59
N GLY A 174 -26.19 -14.19 16.25
CA GLY A 174 -26.76 -13.17 15.39
C GLY A 174 -27.51 -13.79 14.21
N ASN A 175 -28.04 -12.97 13.33
CA ASN A 175 -28.89 -13.41 12.25
C ASN A 175 -28.07 -13.78 11.01
N ARG A 176 -27.58 -12.78 10.26
CA ARG A 176 -26.84 -13.01 9.03
C ARG A 176 -25.95 -11.83 8.64
N TYR A 177 -24.94 -12.08 7.85
CA TYR A 177 -24.21 -11.05 7.12
C TYR A 177 -25.08 -10.51 5.98
N THR A 178 -25.04 -9.19 5.81
CA THR A 178 -25.69 -8.47 4.72
C THR A 178 -24.66 -7.91 3.77
N TYR A 179 -25.02 -7.79 2.52
CA TYR A 179 -24.16 -7.27 1.47
C TYR A 179 -24.77 -6.00 0.89
N ASN A 180 -23.98 -4.96 0.81
CA ASN A 180 -24.37 -3.70 0.21
C ASN A 180 -24.07 -3.73 -1.28
N ASP A 181 -25.12 -3.87 -2.06
CA ASP A 181 -25.02 -3.97 -3.51
C ASP A 181 -24.50 -2.71 -4.19
N GLU A 182 -24.80 -1.54 -3.62
CA GLU A 182 -24.42 -0.24 -4.15
C GLU A 182 -22.92 0.01 -4.03
N TYR A 183 -22.32 -0.42 -2.93
CA TYR A 183 -20.90 -0.21 -2.66
C TYR A 183 -20.05 -1.47 -2.90
N GLY A 184 -20.69 -2.62 -3.06
CA GLY A 184 -19.97 -3.88 -3.23
C GLY A 184 -19.18 -4.28 -1.98
N LEU A 185 -19.77 -4.11 -0.79
CA LEU A 185 -19.12 -4.34 0.50
C LEU A 185 -20.05 -5.15 1.42
N LEU A 186 -19.47 -5.77 2.46
CA LEU A 186 -20.24 -6.26 3.58
C LEU A 186 -20.74 -5.08 4.41
N ASP A 187 -22.00 -5.12 4.78
CA ASP A 187 -22.53 -4.18 5.76
C ASP A 187 -21.95 -4.44 7.15
N GLY A 188 -21.84 -3.38 7.93
CA GLY A 188 -21.43 -3.49 9.32
C GLY A 188 -22.45 -4.28 10.15
N MET A 189 -21.95 -5.19 11.01
CA MET A 189 -22.81 -5.91 11.93
C MET A 189 -23.37 -4.98 13.01
N ASN A 190 -24.64 -4.63 12.90
CA ASN A 190 -25.36 -3.74 13.82
C ASN A 190 -26.51 -4.43 14.56
N GLU A 191 -26.63 -5.75 14.42
CA GLU A 191 -27.68 -6.50 15.07
C GLU A 191 -27.44 -6.68 16.57
N LYS A 192 -28.49 -6.55 17.33
CA LYS A 192 -28.47 -6.75 18.77
C LYS A 192 -28.08 -8.19 19.13
N ASN A 193 -27.18 -8.31 20.13
CA ASN A 193 -26.67 -9.58 20.63
C ASN A 193 -25.99 -10.44 19.55
N SER A 194 -25.21 -9.86 18.69
CA SER A 194 -24.40 -10.61 17.75
C SER A 194 -22.96 -10.81 18.28
N LEU A 195 -22.42 -12.00 18.06
CA LEU A 195 -21.05 -12.37 18.39
C LEU A 195 -20.37 -12.93 17.14
N GLU A 196 -19.30 -12.32 16.75
CA GLU A 196 -18.52 -12.66 15.58
C GLU A 196 -17.08 -12.98 15.97
N ILE A 197 -16.51 -14.03 15.40
CA ILE A 197 -15.07 -14.27 15.39
C ILE A 197 -14.50 -13.90 14.02
N VAL A 198 -13.39 -13.17 14.01
CA VAL A 198 -12.72 -12.75 12.78
C VAL A 198 -11.26 -13.19 12.83
N ALA A 199 -10.76 -13.71 11.73
CA ALA A 199 -9.35 -13.99 11.54
C ALA A 199 -8.83 -13.29 10.27
N ARG A 200 -7.65 -12.68 10.35
CA ARG A 200 -7.02 -11.96 9.24
C ARG A 200 -5.54 -12.31 9.15
N TYR A 201 -5.08 -12.51 7.94
CA TYR A 201 -3.65 -12.55 7.62
C TYR A 201 -3.33 -11.49 6.59
N SER A 202 -2.29 -10.72 6.84
CA SER A 202 -1.84 -9.67 5.93
C SER A 202 -0.33 -9.72 5.69
N ILE A 203 0.08 -9.20 4.55
CA ILE A 203 1.47 -9.08 4.13
C ILE A 203 1.69 -7.76 3.43
N VAL A 204 2.80 -7.09 3.74
CA VAL A 204 3.30 -5.91 3.03
C VAL A 204 4.76 -6.15 2.70
N ASN A 205 5.15 -5.94 1.46
CA ASN A 205 6.52 -6.09 0.99
C ASN A 205 6.95 -4.82 0.24
N LEU A 206 7.82 -4.06 0.87
CA LEU A 206 8.42 -2.85 0.30
C LEU A 206 9.88 -3.09 -0.13
N ASN A 207 10.25 -4.32 -0.39
CA ASN A 207 11.56 -4.67 -0.93
C ASN A 207 11.46 -4.90 -2.44
N ASP A 208 12.31 -4.23 -3.19
CA ASP A 208 12.58 -4.48 -4.60
C ASP A 208 14.09 -4.56 -4.80
N ILE A 209 14.69 -5.67 -4.36
CA ILE A 209 16.13 -5.88 -4.33
C ILE A 209 16.51 -6.98 -5.33
N ASN A 210 17.37 -6.65 -6.29
CA ASN A 210 17.97 -7.62 -7.17
C ASN A 210 19.21 -8.25 -6.52
N LYS A 211 19.42 -9.53 -6.78
CA LYS A 211 20.57 -10.26 -6.21
C LYS A 211 21.89 -9.60 -6.59
N GLY A 212 22.70 -9.26 -5.59
CA GLY A 212 24.01 -8.65 -5.76
C GLY A 212 23.99 -7.14 -6.01
N ASP A 213 22.82 -6.53 -6.05
CA ASP A 213 22.67 -5.09 -6.22
C ASP A 213 22.82 -4.36 -4.87
N PHE A 214 23.23 -3.10 -4.91
CA PHE A 214 23.10 -2.23 -3.75
C PHE A 214 21.63 -1.76 -3.63
N PHE A 215 21.22 -1.34 -2.45
CA PHE A 215 19.83 -0.97 -2.19
C PHE A 215 19.75 0.21 -1.22
N LEU A 216 18.65 0.95 -1.30
CA LEU A 216 18.32 2.04 -0.41
C LEU A 216 17.51 1.55 0.78
N ILE A 217 17.87 2.05 1.97
CA ILE A 217 17.01 2.04 3.15
C ILE A 217 16.86 3.51 3.56
N GLY A 218 15.66 4.07 3.40
CA GLY A 218 15.50 5.51 3.48
C GLY A 218 16.44 6.21 2.48
N LYS A 219 17.26 7.12 2.96
CA LYS A 219 18.24 7.87 2.13
C LYS A 219 19.64 7.22 2.08
N HIS A 220 19.86 6.12 2.79
CA HIS A 220 21.16 5.46 2.86
C HIS A 220 21.31 4.36 1.82
N VAL A 221 22.49 4.26 1.22
CA VAL A 221 22.85 3.23 0.24
C VAL A 221 23.57 2.10 0.94
N PHE A 222 23.10 0.89 0.76
CA PHE A 222 23.73 -0.34 1.26
C PHE A 222 24.27 -1.15 0.10
N TYR A 223 25.55 -1.49 0.19
CA TYR A 223 26.21 -2.38 -0.75
C TYR A 223 26.28 -3.81 -0.18
N PRO A 224 26.38 -4.83 -1.03
CA PRO A 224 26.73 -6.16 -0.59
C PRO A 224 28.04 -6.12 0.23
N GLY A 225 28.02 -6.61 1.49
CA GLY A 225 29.15 -6.52 2.41
C GLY A 225 29.05 -5.44 3.47
N GLY A 226 27.94 -4.67 3.52
CA GLY A 226 27.62 -3.78 4.64
C GLY A 226 28.22 -2.37 4.56
N VAL A 227 28.74 -1.98 3.40
CA VAL A 227 29.22 -0.59 3.19
C VAL A 227 28.03 0.32 3.02
N VAL A 228 28.01 1.45 3.72
CA VAL A 228 26.98 2.50 3.66
C VAL A 228 27.56 3.75 2.99
N SER A 229 26.79 4.37 2.12
CA SER A 229 27.14 5.63 1.45
C SER A 229 25.94 6.58 1.44
N ASP A 230 26.18 7.86 1.61
CA ASP A 230 25.15 8.90 1.57
C ASP A 230 24.84 9.37 0.13
N TYR A 231 25.55 8.86 -0.86
CA TYR A 231 25.36 9.22 -2.26
C TYR A 231 24.70 8.08 -3.04
N PRO A 232 23.37 8.13 -3.23
CA PRO A 232 22.67 7.08 -3.96
C PRO A 232 23.03 7.12 -5.45
N PRO A 233 23.46 6.00 -6.03
CA PRO A 233 23.65 5.89 -7.48
C PRO A 233 22.31 5.87 -8.23
N VAL A 234 22.36 5.98 -9.56
CA VAL A 234 21.19 6.20 -10.42
C VAL A 234 20.13 5.10 -10.36
N SER A 235 20.51 3.86 -10.28
CA SER A 235 19.55 2.74 -10.28
C SER A 235 19.81 1.88 -9.08
N THR A 236 19.06 2.12 -8.01
CA THR A 236 19.14 1.35 -6.76
C THR A 236 17.95 0.47 -6.58
N SER A 237 18.18 -0.72 -6.02
CA SER A 237 17.18 -1.53 -5.39
C SER A 237 16.72 -0.89 -4.08
N ILE A 238 15.49 -1.16 -3.68
CA ILE A 238 14.87 -0.59 -2.47
C ILE A 238 14.74 -1.66 -1.40
N GLY A 239 15.22 -1.36 -0.20
CA GLY A 239 15.16 -2.22 0.99
C GLY A 239 14.18 -1.69 2.04
N GLY A 240 12.89 -1.50 1.68
CA GLY A 240 11.88 -0.94 2.57
C GLY A 240 11.35 -1.91 3.64
N GLY A 241 11.75 -3.19 3.58
CA GLY A 241 11.33 -4.21 4.54
C GLY A 241 10.07 -4.98 4.13
N LYS A 242 9.78 -6.03 4.89
CA LYS A 242 8.60 -6.87 4.71
C LYS A 242 7.95 -7.13 6.08
N MET A 243 6.63 -7.01 6.14
CA MET A 243 5.83 -7.31 7.34
C MET A 243 4.76 -8.35 7.01
N GLN A 244 4.53 -9.24 7.96
CA GLN A 244 3.44 -10.20 7.96
C GLN A 244 2.71 -10.07 9.29
N ALA A 245 1.39 -10.12 9.27
CA ALA A 245 0.60 -10.09 10.49
C ALA A 245 -0.52 -11.13 10.45
N ALA A 246 -0.76 -11.78 11.58
CA ALA A 246 -1.90 -12.65 11.79
C ALA A 246 -2.70 -12.12 12.98
N THR A 247 -3.98 -11.89 12.78
CA THR A 247 -4.91 -11.32 13.77
C THR A 247 -6.08 -12.25 13.98
N VAL A 248 -6.49 -12.43 15.23
CA VAL A 248 -7.76 -13.07 15.60
C VAL A 248 -8.50 -12.13 16.54
N GLY A 249 -9.78 -11.91 16.27
CA GLY A 249 -10.62 -10.99 17.03
C GLY A 249 -12.00 -11.55 17.34
N LEU A 250 -12.58 -11.02 18.39
CA LEU A 250 -13.97 -11.23 18.78
C LEU A 250 -14.69 -9.88 18.81
N ASN A 251 -15.81 -9.81 18.13
CA ASN A 251 -16.67 -8.63 18.05
C ASN A 251 -18.03 -8.97 18.69
N TYR A 252 -18.39 -8.29 19.76
CA TYR A 252 -19.69 -8.42 20.39
C TYR A 252 -20.49 -7.13 20.23
N THR A 253 -21.60 -7.21 19.52
CA THR A 253 -22.54 -6.11 19.33
C THR A 253 -23.71 -6.28 20.31
N LEU A 254 -23.71 -5.47 21.35
CA LEU A 254 -24.77 -5.49 22.37
C LEU A 254 -26.08 -4.95 21.80
N ASN A 255 -26.01 -3.86 21.06
CA ASN A 255 -27.11 -3.23 20.34
C ASN A 255 -26.55 -2.29 19.25
N GLN A 256 -27.41 -1.58 18.53
CA GLN A 256 -27.00 -0.64 17.47
C GLN A 256 -26.06 0.49 17.94
N TYR A 257 -25.96 0.73 19.25
CA TYR A 257 -25.16 1.82 19.82
C TYR A 257 -23.86 1.34 20.48
N ILE A 258 -23.79 0.09 20.93
CA ILE A 258 -22.69 -0.41 21.73
C ILE A 258 -22.08 -1.67 21.12
N LYS A 259 -20.79 -1.60 20.81
CA LYS A 259 -19.99 -2.72 20.32
C LYS A 259 -18.69 -2.83 21.13
N VAL A 260 -18.37 -4.03 21.56
CA VAL A 260 -17.09 -4.36 22.23
C VAL A 260 -16.30 -5.26 21.31
N MET A 261 -15.05 -4.91 21.11
CA MET A 261 -14.13 -5.66 20.24
C MET A 261 -12.87 -5.99 21.02
N GLY A 262 -12.37 -7.20 20.87
CA GLY A 262 -11.10 -7.62 21.41
C GLY A 262 -10.32 -8.36 20.34
N GLU A 263 -9.04 -8.07 20.19
CA GLU A 263 -8.21 -8.74 19.20
C GLU A 263 -6.80 -9.03 19.73
N TYR A 264 -6.24 -10.13 19.28
CA TYR A 264 -4.85 -10.46 19.44
C TYR A 264 -4.18 -10.51 18.07
N LYS A 265 -3.04 -9.86 17.95
CA LYS A 265 -2.25 -9.79 16.73
C LYS A 265 -0.82 -10.22 16.99
N TYR A 266 -0.29 -11.00 16.08
CA TYR A 266 1.12 -11.29 15.96
C TYR A 266 1.65 -10.71 14.66
N SER A 267 2.64 -9.82 14.74
CA SER A 267 3.30 -9.23 13.58
C SER A 267 4.78 -9.61 13.53
N ARG A 268 5.28 -9.93 12.34
CA ARG A 268 6.68 -10.26 12.10
C ARG A 268 7.26 -9.39 11.00
N LEU A 269 8.37 -8.70 11.32
CA LEU A 269 9.21 -8.03 10.34
C LEU A 269 10.26 -8.99 9.80
N SER A 270 10.49 -8.96 8.50
CA SER A 270 11.51 -9.75 7.82
C SER A 270 12.16 -8.93 6.70
N ASN A 271 13.38 -9.33 6.31
CA ASN A 271 14.15 -8.62 5.31
C ASN A 271 14.27 -7.11 5.61
N VAL A 272 14.42 -6.79 6.88
CA VAL A 272 14.71 -5.44 7.39
C VAL A 272 16.19 -5.35 7.63
N TYR A 273 16.83 -4.30 7.14
CA TYR A 273 18.28 -4.17 7.11
C TYR A 273 18.84 -3.23 8.18
N TYR A 274 18.01 -2.82 9.12
CA TYR A 274 18.40 -2.03 10.30
C TYR A 274 18.08 -2.80 11.59
N PRO A 275 18.82 -2.56 12.69
CA PRO A 275 18.59 -3.21 13.96
C PRO A 275 17.23 -2.80 14.55
N MET A 276 16.35 -3.78 14.77
CA MET A 276 15.08 -3.58 15.48
C MET A 276 14.50 -4.93 15.90
N ASP A 277 13.56 -4.89 16.82
CA ASP A 277 12.74 -6.05 17.13
C ASP A 277 11.92 -6.46 15.93
N LYS A 278 11.85 -7.76 15.69
CA LYS A 278 11.23 -8.32 14.48
C LYS A 278 9.88 -8.97 14.74
N ASN A 279 9.56 -9.22 16.00
CA ASN A 279 8.33 -9.91 16.40
C ASN A 279 7.58 -9.06 17.40
N PHE A 280 6.31 -8.86 17.15
CA PHE A 280 5.44 -8.01 17.96
C PHE A 280 4.17 -8.77 18.30
N HIS A 281 3.76 -8.66 19.56
CA HIS A 281 2.52 -9.22 20.07
C HIS A 281 1.66 -8.07 20.61
N GLU A 282 0.46 -7.96 20.11
CA GLU A 282 -0.46 -6.90 20.49
C GLU A 282 -1.78 -7.50 20.97
N LEU A 283 -2.26 -7.00 22.08
CA LEU A 283 -3.62 -7.25 22.59
C LEU A 283 -4.35 -5.92 22.64
N GLN A 284 -5.45 -5.83 21.90
CA GLN A 284 -6.23 -4.60 21.83
C GLN A 284 -7.67 -4.86 22.25
N MET A 285 -8.25 -3.88 22.94
CA MET A 285 -9.68 -3.85 23.26
C MET A 285 -10.25 -2.50 22.86
N ARG A 286 -11.43 -2.52 22.27
CA ARG A 286 -12.15 -1.31 21.85
C ARG A 286 -13.61 -1.37 22.26
N LEU A 287 -14.05 -0.31 22.89
CA LEU A 287 -15.47 -0.02 23.10
C LEU A 287 -15.90 1.05 22.11
N MET A 288 -16.89 0.76 21.28
CA MET A 288 -17.52 1.71 20.39
C MET A 288 -18.90 2.06 20.91
N VAL A 289 -19.16 3.34 21.07
CA VAL A 289 -20.46 3.89 21.43
C VAL A 289 -20.87 4.88 20.34
N SER A 290 -22.03 4.66 19.73
CA SER A 290 -22.63 5.52 18.71
C SER A 290 -23.89 6.16 19.27
N PHE A 291 -24.17 7.42 18.97
CA PHE A 291 -25.36 8.18 19.42
C PHE A 291 -25.80 9.18 18.35
#